data_9cc0226235fd16a020dfa78bee2e09c6
#
_entry.id   9cc0226235fd16a020dfa78bee2e09c6
#
_cell.length_a   1.000
_cell.length_b   1.000
_cell.length_c   1.000
_cell.angle_alpha   90.00
_cell.angle_beta   90.00
_cell.angle_gamma   90.00
#
_symmetry.space_group_name_H-M   'P 1'
#
loop_
_entity.id
_entity.type
_entity.pdbx_description
1 polymer ?
#
loop_
_entity_poly.entity_id
_entity_poly.type
_entity_poly.pdbx_seq_one_letter_code
_entity_poly.pdbx_strand_id
1 'polypeptide(L)'
;MIEKQTEEAVTSDEFVTVERSVVEAVVKRERLNVKEVELFKAVDRWATKESERQGITLDSDAKRQILGETIVKSIRFPLMSQKEFVSFVFDANILTFKEISHVMKHFSGILTTSLPFLEALRIARFYQCKRFVQVTSKNNLWGYTSSSADRILFTVNKAIKLHGVQHFGSVGGQYTVSTEIKNATDGSLVKQSGSYTSEKDETSAYYAYVVLFDHPVGLLENKEYELASLIKGPSSCYGEEGQTPVEADGVQFVFRSSPVSSNGTSDKRGQFPTFLFSLV
;
A
#
# COMPACT_ATOMS: atom_id res chain seq x y z
N MET A 1 7.16 12.50 -9.93
CA MET A 1 6.82 13.95 -9.98
C MET A 1 5.31 14.21 -9.86
N ILE A 2 4.44 13.60 -10.66
CA ILE A 2 2.98 13.86 -10.68
C ILE A 2 2.24 13.48 -9.37
N GLU A 3 2.73 12.55 -8.56
CA GLU A 3 2.01 11.99 -7.40
C GLU A 3 2.31 12.69 -6.07
N LYS A 4 3.54 13.14 -5.86
CA LYS A 4 3.85 14.07 -4.76
C LYS A 4 3.04 15.36 -4.94
N GLN A 5 2.86 15.78 -6.20
CA GLN A 5 1.97 16.87 -6.58
C GLN A 5 0.49 16.57 -6.29
N THR A 6 0.04 15.31 -6.28
CA THR A 6 -1.38 14.99 -6.02
C THR A 6 -1.72 15.07 -4.53
N GLU A 7 -0.85 14.60 -3.63
CA GLU A 7 -1.04 14.76 -2.18
C GLU A 7 -0.99 16.25 -1.79
N GLU A 8 0.05 16.94 -2.26
CA GLU A 8 0.19 18.39 -2.07
C GLU A 8 -0.99 19.15 -2.68
N ALA A 9 -1.47 18.77 -3.88
CA ALA A 9 -2.60 19.40 -4.54
C ALA A 9 -3.92 19.17 -3.80
N VAL A 10 -4.17 17.95 -3.29
CA VAL A 10 -5.39 17.63 -2.53
C VAL A 10 -5.42 18.36 -1.20
N THR A 11 -4.27 18.54 -0.55
CA THR A 11 -4.16 19.23 0.74
C THR A 11 -4.00 20.74 0.60
N SER A 12 -3.72 21.25 -0.61
CA SER A 12 -3.55 22.69 -0.86
C SER A 12 -4.85 23.48 -0.74
N ASP A 13 -4.71 24.78 -0.53
CA ASP A 13 -5.87 25.68 -0.51
C ASP A 13 -6.50 25.87 -1.89
N GLU A 14 -5.75 25.66 -2.97
CA GLU A 14 -6.24 25.71 -4.33
C GLU A 14 -7.23 24.58 -4.66
N PHE A 15 -7.19 23.45 -3.95
CA PHE A 15 -8.11 22.33 -4.19
C PHE A 15 -9.58 22.75 -4.11
N VAL A 16 -9.91 23.74 -3.28
CA VAL A 16 -11.30 24.24 -3.18
C VAL A 16 -11.77 25.04 -4.40
N THR A 17 -10.87 25.36 -5.33
CA THR A 17 -11.19 26.12 -6.55
C THR A 17 -11.42 25.27 -7.78
N VAL A 18 -11.13 23.96 -7.71
CA VAL A 18 -11.26 23.06 -8.85
C VAL A 18 -12.73 22.77 -9.19
N GLU A 19 -12.98 22.37 -10.42
CA GLU A 19 -14.32 21.95 -10.84
C GLU A 19 -14.73 20.62 -10.18
N ARG A 20 -16.04 20.41 -10.03
CA ARG A 20 -16.61 19.17 -9.47
C ARG A 20 -16.10 17.91 -10.19
N SER A 21 -15.93 17.97 -11.51
CA SER A 21 -15.39 16.89 -12.33
C SER A 21 -13.98 16.44 -11.90
N VAL A 22 -13.14 17.39 -11.46
CA VAL A 22 -11.80 17.12 -10.95
C VAL A 22 -11.88 16.44 -9.59
N VAL A 23 -12.73 16.92 -8.68
CA VAL A 23 -12.97 16.28 -7.37
C VAL A 23 -13.41 14.84 -7.57
N GLU A 24 -14.39 14.61 -8.45
CA GLU A 24 -14.90 13.29 -8.77
C GLU A 24 -13.80 12.38 -9.36
N ALA A 25 -12.99 12.89 -10.27
CA ALA A 25 -11.88 12.16 -10.85
C ALA A 25 -10.82 11.79 -9.80
N VAL A 26 -10.55 12.66 -8.83
CA VAL A 26 -9.59 12.40 -7.74
C VAL A 26 -10.11 11.34 -6.79
N VAL A 27 -11.36 11.42 -6.30
CA VAL A 27 -11.90 10.45 -5.34
C VAL A 27 -12.09 9.06 -5.95
N LYS A 28 -12.29 8.97 -7.27
CA LYS A 28 -12.38 7.68 -8.00
C LYS A 28 -11.04 7.02 -8.27
N ARG A 29 -9.92 7.72 -8.10
CA ARG A 29 -8.62 7.11 -8.38
C ARG A 29 -8.36 5.93 -7.47
N GLU A 30 -8.10 4.76 -8.06
CA GLU A 30 -7.63 3.59 -7.34
C GLU A 30 -6.21 3.78 -6.79
N ARG A 31 -5.40 4.55 -7.49
CA ARG A 31 -4.00 4.87 -7.14
C ARG A 31 -3.91 6.31 -6.65
N LEU A 32 -3.97 6.47 -5.34
CA LEU A 32 -3.87 7.77 -4.68
C LEU A 32 -3.11 7.60 -3.36
N ASN A 33 -1.97 8.26 -3.23
CA ASN A 33 -1.14 8.20 -2.02
C ASN A 33 -1.54 9.30 -1.04
N VAL A 34 -2.80 9.28 -0.60
CA VAL A 34 -3.37 10.20 0.39
C VAL A 34 -4.18 9.38 1.38
N LYS A 35 -4.07 9.67 2.67
CA LYS A 35 -4.95 9.07 3.67
C LYS A 35 -6.40 9.42 3.40
N GLU A 36 -7.31 8.47 3.56
CA GLU A 36 -8.74 8.72 3.33
C GLU A 36 -9.30 9.88 4.17
N VAL A 37 -8.78 10.07 5.38
CA VAL A 37 -9.19 11.21 6.22
C VAL A 37 -8.74 12.55 5.63
N GLU A 38 -7.56 12.64 5.03
CA GLU A 38 -7.09 13.88 4.39
C GLU A 38 -7.82 14.13 3.08
N LEU A 39 -8.12 13.09 2.32
CA LEU A 39 -8.97 13.19 1.14
C LEU A 39 -10.38 13.67 1.52
N PHE A 40 -10.96 13.11 2.58
CA PHE A 40 -12.26 13.56 3.09
C PHE A 40 -12.25 15.03 3.49
N LYS A 41 -11.25 15.48 4.27
CA LYS A 41 -11.12 16.88 4.68
C LYS A 41 -11.04 17.82 3.47
N ALA A 42 -10.31 17.44 2.43
CA ALA A 42 -10.21 18.23 1.22
C ALA A 42 -11.57 18.33 0.49
N VAL A 43 -12.29 17.22 0.40
CA VAL A 43 -13.64 17.16 -0.21
C VAL A 43 -14.66 17.96 0.61
N ASP A 44 -14.60 17.90 1.93
CA ASP A 44 -15.48 18.67 2.82
C ASP A 44 -15.23 20.18 2.70
N ARG A 45 -13.96 20.60 2.67
CA ARG A 45 -13.59 22.02 2.40
C ARG A 45 -14.11 22.47 1.04
N TRP A 46 -13.93 21.64 0.01
CA TRP A 46 -14.41 21.93 -1.32
C TRP A 46 -15.94 22.10 -1.34
N ALA A 47 -16.70 21.18 -0.73
CA ALA A 47 -18.15 21.25 -0.66
C ALA A 47 -18.64 22.49 0.09
N THR A 48 -17.94 22.88 1.16
CA THR A 48 -18.23 24.11 1.90
C THR A 48 -18.05 25.34 1.00
N LYS A 49 -16.93 25.42 0.29
CA LYS A 49 -16.66 26.55 -0.63
C LYS A 49 -17.62 26.58 -1.81
N GLU A 50 -18.02 25.42 -2.31
CA GLU A 50 -18.98 25.33 -3.41
C GLU A 50 -20.38 25.78 -2.97
N SER A 51 -20.81 25.46 -1.74
CA SER A 51 -22.08 25.99 -1.20
C SER A 51 -22.08 27.50 -1.08
N GLU A 52 -20.96 28.11 -0.63
CA GLU A 52 -20.80 29.57 -0.59
C GLU A 52 -20.93 30.19 -2.01
N ARG A 53 -20.30 29.58 -3.03
CA ARG A 53 -20.38 30.03 -4.43
C ARG A 53 -21.79 29.95 -5.00
N GLN A 54 -22.54 28.93 -4.62
CA GLN A 54 -23.93 28.75 -5.06
C GLN A 54 -24.94 29.52 -4.21
N GLY A 55 -24.52 30.19 -3.14
CA GLY A 55 -25.42 30.87 -2.21
C GLY A 55 -26.36 29.93 -1.44
N ILE A 56 -25.94 28.66 -1.25
CA ILE A 56 -26.73 27.64 -0.56
C ILE A 56 -26.38 27.70 0.94
N THR A 57 -27.42 27.83 1.77
CA THR A 57 -27.24 27.70 3.22
C THR A 57 -26.85 26.29 3.59
N LEU A 58 -25.81 26.12 4.38
CA LEU A 58 -25.33 24.82 4.87
C LEU A 58 -26.32 24.26 5.90
N ASP A 59 -27.35 23.58 5.43
CA ASP A 59 -28.18 22.70 6.24
C ASP A 59 -27.61 21.26 6.26
N SER A 60 -28.31 20.35 6.95
CA SER A 60 -27.84 18.97 7.16
C SER A 60 -27.59 18.18 5.88
N ASP A 61 -28.20 18.55 4.75
CA ASP A 61 -28.14 17.78 3.51
C ASP A 61 -27.40 18.52 2.37
N ALA A 62 -27.14 19.82 2.54
CA ALA A 62 -26.58 20.67 1.48
C ALA A 62 -25.24 20.14 0.95
N LYS A 63 -24.30 19.79 1.82
CA LYS A 63 -23.01 19.24 1.41
C LYS A 63 -23.16 17.92 0.63
N ARG A 64 -24.05 17.04 1.11
CA ARG A 64 -24.30 15.77 0.41
C ARG A 64 -24.88 15.99 -0.99
N GLN A 65 -25.80 16.92 -1.15
CA GLN A 65 -26.38 17.27 -2.46
C GLN A 65 -25.34 17.84 -3.41
N ILE A 66 -24.48 18.73 -2.94
CA ILE A 66 -23.36 19.30 -3.71
C ILE A 66 -22.38 18.23 -4.15
N LEU A 67 -22.01 17.32 -3.27
CA LEU A 67 -21.07 16.22 -3.57
C LEU A 67 -21.71 15.15 -4.46
N GLY A 68 -22.97 14.81 -4.19
CA GLY A 68 -23.67 13.71 -4.84
C GLY A 68 -23.14 12.33 -4.42
N GLU A 69 -23.93 11.30 -4.71
CA GLU A 69 -23.63 9.92 -4.29
C GLU A 69 -22.29 9.40 -4.83
N THR A 70 -21.91 9.78 -6.05
CA THR A 70 -20.68 9.30 -6.69
C THR A 70 -19.43 9.69 -5.89
N ILE A 71 -19.32 10.96 -5.47
CA ILE A 71 -18.17 11.43 -4.70
C ILE A 71 -18.20 10.80 -3.30
N VAL A 72 -19.37 10.85 -2.62
CA VAL A 72 -19.51 10.30 -1.27
C VAL A 72 -19.17 8.81 -1.22
N LYS A 73 -19.68 8.00 -2.16
CA LYS A 73 -19.41 6.54 -2.20
C LYS A 73 -17.99 6.18 -2.62
N SER A 74 -17.27 7.10 -3.25
CA SER A 74 -15.87 6.87 -3.64
C SER A 74 -14.87 7.12 -2.51
N ILE A 75 -15.28 7.75 -1.41
CA ILE A 75 -14.45 7.88 -0.20
C ILE A 75 -14.53 6.59 0.59
N ARG A 76 -13.38 6.06 0.99
CA ARG A 76 -13.26 4.75 1.65
C ARG A 76 -13.26 4.92 3.17
N PHE A 77 -14.39 5.37 3.73
CA PHE A 77 -14.55 5.60 5.17
C PHE A 77 -14.13 4.42 6.06
N PRO A 78 -14.33 3.13 5.68
CA PRO A 78 -13.90 1.99 6.48
C PRO A 78 -12.39 1.89 6.66
N LEU A 79 -11.59 2.58 5.83
CA LEU A 79 -10.13 2.59 5.93
C LEU A 79 -9.58 3.67 6.88
N MET A 80 -10.43 4.54 7.41
CA MET A 80 -10.05 5.47 8.47
C MET A 80 -9.97 4.71 9.81
N SER A 81 -9.16 5.23 10.74
CA SER A 81 -9.32 4.79 12.13
C SER A 81 -10.65 5.28 12.71
N GLN A 82 -11.19 4.56 13.68
CA GLN A 82 -12.41 5.00 14.38
C GLN A 82 -12.27 6.43 14.94
N LYS A 83 -11.10 6.78 15.47
CA LYS A 83 -10.80 8.12 15.99
C LYS A 83 -10.89 9.18 14.89
N GLU A 84 -10.29 8.93 13.73
CA GLU A 84 -10.35 9.87 12.59
C GLU A 84 -11.79 10.04 12.10
N PHE A 85 -12.53 8.94 11.96
CA PHE A 85 -13.92 8.98 11.54
C PHE A 85 -14.79 9.82 12.49
N VAL A 86 -14.69 9.56 13.79
CA VAL A 86 -15.46 10.32 14.81
C VAL A 86 -15.04 11.79 14.83
N SER A 87 -13.73 12.08 14.71
CA SER A 87 -13.24 13.45 14.81
C SER A 87 -13.57 14.33 13.60
N PHE A 88 -13.73 13.76 12.40
CA PHE A 88 -13.81 14.56 11.18
C PHE A 88 -15.04 14.28 10.32
N VAL A 89 -15.61 13.06 10.38
CA VAL A 89 -16.70 12.65 9.49
C VAL A 89 -18.05 12.68 10.19
N PHE A 90 -18.09 12.29 11.48
CA PHE A 90 -19.32 12.05 12.22
C PHE A 90 -20.28 13.25 12.19
N ASP A 91 -19.77 14.46 12.41
CA ASP A 91 -20.54 15.70 12.48
C ASP A 91 -20.48 16.54 11.18
N ALA A 92 -19.89 16.01 10.10
CA ALA A 92 -19.72 16.74 8.85
C ALA A 92 -21.03 16.89 8.03
N ASN A 93 -22.10 16.23 8.46
CA ASN A 93 -23.41 16.23 7.78
C ASN A 93 -23.36 15.80 6.30
N ILE A 94 -22.47 14.86 5.97
CA ILE A 94 -22.34 14.30 4.62
C ILE A 94 -22.93 12.89 4.56
N LEU A 95 -22.76 12.09 5.62
CA LEU A 95 -23.27 10.74 5.69
C LEU A 95 -24.64 10.69 6.37
N THR A 96 -25.50 9.78 5.89
CA THR A 96 -26.76 9.48 6.56
C THR A 96 -26.51 8.75 7.89
N PHE A 97 -27.42 8.83 8.82
CA PHE A 97 -27.35 8.11 10.09
C PHE A 97 -27.15 6.59 9.89
N LYS A 98 -27.78 6.00 8.87
CA LYS A 98 -27.62 4.59 8.54
C LYS A 98 -26.18 4.26 8.10
N GLU A 99 -25.56 5.13 7.30
CA GLU A 99 -24.18 4.96 6.85
C GLU A 99 -23.19 5.10 8.01
N ILE A 100 -23.38 6.10 8.85
CA ILE A 100 -22.57 6.29 10.08
C ILE A 100 -22.70 5.04 10.96
N SER A 101 -23.92 4.55 11.21
CA SER A 101 -24.15 3.34 12.01
C SER A 101 -23.45 2.11 11.44
N HIS A 102 -23.45 1.93 10.10
CA HIS A 102 -22.78 0.81 9.45
C HIS A 102 -21.26 0.89 9.63
N VAL A 103 -20.65 2.07 9.40
CA VAL A 103 -19.21 2.26 9.57
C VAL A 103 -18.78 2.07 11.04
N MET A 104 -19.56 2.59 11.99
CA MET A 104 -19.29 2.39 13.43
C MET A 104 -19.38 0.91 13.84
N LYS A 105 -20.36 0.17 13.33
CA LYS A 105 -20.46 -1.29 13.55
C LYS A 105 -19.30 -2.06 12.92
N HIS A 106 -18.82 -1.60 11.77
CA HIS A 106 -17.61 -2.16 11.13
C HIS A 106 -16.39 -1.99 12.04
N PHE A 107 -16.13 -0.79 12.54
CA PHE A 107 -15.01 -0.56 13.48
C PHE A 107 -15.10 -1.38 14.76
N SER A 108 -16.32 -1.67 15.21
CA SER A 108 -16.56 -2.52 16.40
C SER A 108 -16.56 -4.02 16.09
N GLY A 109 -16.37 -4.44 14.83
CA GLY A 109 -16.37 -5.85 14.43
C GLY A 109 -17.73 -6.57 14.54
N ILE A 110 -18.84 -5.82 14.65
CA ILE A 110 -20.19 -6.38 14.83
C ILE A 110 -21.11 -6.15 13.62
N LEU A 111 -20.57 -5.68 12.50
CA LEU A 111 -21.33 -5.50 11.27
C LEU A 111 -21.67 -6.86 10.65
N THR A 112 -22.97 -7.11 10.41
CA THR A 112 -23.47 -8.37 9.82
C THR A 112 -23.91 -8.23 8.36
N THR A 113 -23.85 -7.01 7.82
CA THR A 113 -24.26 -6.69 6.44
C THR A 113 -23.09 -6.08 5.67
N SER A 114 -23.18 -6.05 4.33
CA SER A 114 -22.18 -5.37 3.52
C SER A 114 -22.14 -3.86 3.79
N LEU A 115 -20.94 -3.28 3.77
CA LEU A 115 -20.75 -1.84 3.83
C LEU A 115 -21.23 -1.18 2.52
N PRO A 116 -21.79 0.03 2.60
CA PRO A 116 -22.10 0.82 1.40
C PRO A 116 -20.85 1.52 0.81
N PHE A 117 -19.67 1.27 1.34
CA PHE A 117 -18.39 1.89 0.97
C PHE A 117 -17.34 0.83 0.66
N LEU A 118 -16.37 1.17 -0.17
CA LEU A 118 -15.25 0.29 -0.50
C LEU A 118 -14.32 0.10 0.71
N GLU A 119 -13.93 -1.16 0.93
CA GLU A 119 -12.98 -1.57 1.97
C GLU A 119 -11.57 -1.84 1.41
N ALA A 120 -11.42 -1.89 0.08
CA ALA A 120 -10.13 -2.11 -0.56
C ALA A 120 -9.23 -0.90 -0.36
N LEU A 121 -7.99 -1.12 0.05
CA LEU A 121 -6.98 -0.06 0.11
C LEU A 121 -6.80 0.56 -1.28
N ARG A 122 -6.62 1.89 -1.35
CA ARG A 122 -6.12 2.49 -2.59
C ARG A 122 -4.71 1.96 -2.82
N ILE A 123 -4.46 1.55 -4.03
CA ILE A 123 -3.12 1.12 -4.42
C ILE A 123 -2.24 2.36 -4.38
N ALA A 124 -1.50 2.53 -3.30
CA ALA A 124 -0.42 3.50 -3.30
C ALA A 124 0.53 3.12 -4.44
N ARG A 125 0.85 4.05 -5.32
CA ARG A 125 1.86 3.79 -6.33
C ARG A 125 3.21 3.84 -5.64
N PHE A 126 3.61 2.71 -5.15
CA PHE A 126 4.97 2.56 -4.65
C PHE A 126 5.94 2.58 -5.82
N TYR A 127 7.04 3.27 -5.67
CA TYR A 127 8.19 3.02 -6.50
C TYR A 127 8.61 1.57 -6.34
N GLN A 128 9.11 0.99 -7.41
CA GLN A 128 9.42 -0.42 -7.46
C GLN A 128 10.91 -0.63 -7.74
N CYS A 129 11.62 -1.20 -6.80
CA CYS A 129 12.97 -1.70 -7.04
C CYS A 129 12.87 -3.17 -7.44
N LYS A 130 13.08 -3.48 -8.73
CA LYS A 130 13.05 -4.84 -9.29
C LYS A 130 14.46 -5.42 -9.33
N ARG A 131 14.66 -6.56 -8.66
CA ARG A 131 15.99 -7.15 -8.46
C ARG A 131 16.50 -8.01 -9.61
N PHE A 132 15.63 -8.65 -10.35
CA PHE A 132 16.01 -9.72 -11.28
C PHE A 132 15.76 -9.35 -12.74
N VAL A 133 16.68 -9.77 -13.61
CA VAL A 133 16.52 -9.65 -15.07
C VAL A 133 15.68 -10.79 -15.61
N GLN A 134 15.84 -11.98 -15.07
CA GLN A 134 15.16 -13.19 -15.52
C GLN A 134 14.34 -13.83 -14.40
N VAL A 135 13.30 -14.58 -14.82
CA VAL A 135 12.46 -15.37 -13.91
C VAL A 135 12.37 -16.79 -14.46
N THR A 136 12.74 -17.74 -13.62
CA THR A 136 12.68 -19.16 -13.96
C THR A 136 11.33 -19.74 -13.57
N SER A 137 10.57 -20.24 -14.56
CA SER A 137 9.19 -20.71 -14.36
C SER A 137 8.95 -22.18 -14.72
N LYS A 138 9.89 -22.86 -15.38
CA LYS A 138 9.52 -24.09 -16.09
C LYS A 138 10.09 -25.40 -15.57
N ASN A 139 11.24 -25.48 -14.90
CA ASN A 139 11.81 -26.80 -14.51
C ASN A 139 12.55 -26.84 -13.17
N ASN A 140 12.81 -25.71 -12.55
CA ASN A 140 13.47 -25.62 -11.24
C ASN A 140 12.59 -24.76 -10.34
N LEU A 141 11.65 -25.37 -9.66
CA LEU A 141 10.76 -24.67 -8.75
C LEU A 141 11.50 -24.40 -7.43
N TRP A 142 11.26 -23.20 -6.86
CA TRP A 142 11.76 -22.82 -5.56
C TRP A 142 10.89 -23.43 -4.47
N GLY A 143 11.43 -24.43 -3.77
CA GLY A 143 10.72 -25.13 -2.71
C GLY A 143 10.85 -24.40 -1.36
N TYR A 144 9.95 -24.72 -0.44
CA TYR A 144 9.92 -24.17 0.90
C TYR A 144 9.90 -25.29 1.93
N THR A 145 10.63 -25.09 3.03
CA THR A 145 10.59 -25.95 4.20
C THR A 145 10.12 -25.16 5.41
N SER A 146 9.61 -25.83 6.43
CA SER A 146 9.07 -25.18 7.63
C SER A 146 10.09 -24.42 8.46
N SER A 147 11.40 -24.63 8.23
CA SER A 147 12.49 -24.06 9.01
C SER A 147 13.46 -23.20 8.20
N SER A 148 13.36 -23.21 6.85
CA SER A 148 14.30 -22.49 6.00
C SER A 148 13.73 -21.15 5.57
N ALA A 149 14.46 -20.07 5.86
CA ALA A 149 14.08 -18.71 5.49
C ALA A 149 14.90 -18.21 4.31
N ASP A 150 14.22 -17.56 3.38
CA ASP A 150 14.84 -16.72 2.37
C ASP A 150 15.31 -15.42 2.99
N ARG A 151 16.57 -15.01 2.75
CA ARG A 151 17.15 -13.80 3.34
C ARG A 151 18.00 -13.05 2.34
N ILE A 152 17.96 -11.72 2.46
CA ILE A 152 18.81 -10.82 1.67
C ILE A 152 19.25 -9.63 2.52
N LEU A 153 20.50 -9.23 2.41
CA LEU A 153 21.00 -7.97 2.95
C LEU A 153 20.87 -6.88 1.91
N PHE A 154 20.55 -5.67 2.35
CA PHE A 154 20.47 -4.53 1.43
C PHE A 154 20.74 -3.19 2.12
N THR A 155 21.20 -2.23 1.33
CA THR A 155 21.34 -0.81 1.71
C THR A 155 20.65 0.06 0.69
N VAL A 156 20.31 1.30 1.08
CA VAL A 156 19.79 2.35 0.20
C VAL A 156 20.66 3.60 0.32
N ASN A 157 20.87 4.33 -0.77
CA ASN A 157 21.69 5.54 -0.79
C ASN A 157 20.93 6.82 -0.40
N LYS A 158 19.63 6.72 -0.10
CA LYS A 158 18.77 7.80 0.37
C LYS A 158 17.77 7.25 1.38
N ALA A 159 17.34 8.09 2.32
CA ALA A 159 16.26 7.71 3.22
C ALA A 159 14.95 7.48 2.45
N ILE A 160 14.28 6.36 2.73
CA ILE A 160 13.01 5.97 2.11
C ILE A 160 12.06 5.38 3.15
N LYS A 161 10.78 5.24 2.77
CA LYS A 161 9.81 4.39 3.48
C LYS A 161 9.57 3.13 2.67
N LEU A 162 9.90 1.96 3.21
CA LEU A 162 9.60 0.67 2.60
C LEU A 162 8.21 0.22 3.06
N HIS A 163 7.32 0.00 2.10
CA HIS A 163 5.91 -0.33 2.33
C HIS A 163 5.63 -1.82 2.28
N GLY A 164 6.47 -2.59 1.61
CA GLY A 164 6.29 -4.02 1.46
C GLY A 164 7.26 -4.63 0.47
N VAL A 165 7.13 -5.93 0.31
CA VAL A 165 7.94 -6.71 -0.63
C VAL A 165 7.06 -7.69 -1.41
N GLN A 166 7.39 -7.88 -2.67
CA GLN A 166 6.78 -8.92 -3.50
C GLN A 166 7.55 -10.22 -3.35
N HIS A 167 6.83 -11.32 -3.37
CA HIS A 167 7.37 -12.68 -3.43
C HIS A 167 6.91 -13.37 -4.70
N PHE A 168 7.73 -14.25 -5.21
CA PHE A 168 7.32 -15.13 -6.30
C PHE A 168 6.31 -16.15 -5.81
N GLY A 169 5.40 -16.52 -6.68
CA GLY A 169 4.37 -17.52 -6.45
C GLY A 169 4.24 -18.53 -7.58
N SER A 170 3.16 -19.29 -7.56
CA SER A 170 2.73 -20.21 -8.59
C SER A 170 1.27 -19.93 -8.97
N VAL A 171 0.78 -20.54 -10.03
CA VAL A 171 -0.61 -20.34 -10.50
C VAL A 171 -1.60 -20.63 -9.36
N GLY A 172 -2.30 -19.60 -8.87
CA GLY A 172 -3.31 -19.73 -7.81
C GLY A 172 -2.78 -20.27 -6.47
N GLY A 173 -1.44 -20.26 -6.28
CA GLY A 173 -0.80 -20.79 -5.06
C GLY A 173 -1.19 -20.00 -3.82
N GLN A 174 -1.45 -20.70 -2.73
CA GLN A 174 -1.70 -20.10 -1.41
C GLN A 174 -0.46 -20.24 -0.54
N TYR A 175 -0.05 -19.14 0.07
CA TYR A 175 1.17 -19.06 0.88
C TYR A 175 0.88 -18.48 2.25
N THR A 176 1.40 -19.11 3.29
CA THR A 176 1.49 -18.51 4.64
C THR A 176 2.90 -17.99 4.82
N VAL A 177 3.04 -16.70 5.08
CA VAL A 177 4.33 -16.01 5.09
C VAL A 177 4.52 -15.25 6.39
N SER A 178 5.73 -15.29 6.94
CA SER A 178 6.18 -14.40 7.99
C SER A 178 7.42 -13.67 7.48
N THR A 179 7.28 -12.37 7.22
CA THR A 179 8.34 -11.49 6.73
C THR A 179 8.80 -10.57 7.84
N GLU A 180 10.12 -10.39 7.98
CA GLU A 180 10.74 -9.54 9.00
C GLU A 180 11.84 -8.70 8.37
N ILE A 181 11.94 -7.44 8.78
CA ILE A 181 13.06 -6.56 8.48
C ILE A 181 13.79 -6.24 9.78
N LYS A 182 15.09 -6.41 9.75
CA LYS A 182 15.99 -6.12 10.85
C LYS A 182 17.12 -5.20 10.41
N ASN A 183 17.70 -4.51 11.36
CA ASN A 183 19.06 -4.00 11.22
C ASN A 183 19.93 -4.47 12.39
N ALA A 184 21.24 -4.37 12.22
CA ALA A 184 22.20 -4.87 13.22
C ALA A 184 22.14 -4.09 14.54
N THR A 185 21.67 -2.84 14.53
CA THR A 185 21.69 -1.93 15.69
C THR A 185 20.40 -2.00 16.49
N ASP A 186 19.25 -1.94 15.80
CA ASP A 186 17.94 -1.74 16.44
C ASP A 186 17.13 -3.04 16.53
N GLY A 187 17.65 -4.13 15.99
CA GLY A 187 16.97 -5.44 15.94
C GLY A 187 15.81 -5.47 14.92
N SER A 188 14.68 -6.07 15.29
CA SER A 188 13.49 -6.17 14.43
C SER A 188 12.77 -4.82 14.33
N LEU A 189 12.63 -4.32 13.11
CA LEU A 189 11.93 -3.06 12.80
C LEU A 189 10.46 -3.30 12.47
N VAL A 190 10.17 -4.38 11.74
CA VAL A 190 8.81 -4.81 11.39
C VAL A 190 8.77 -6.32 11.25
N LYS A 191 7.65 -6.89 11.65
CA LYS A 191 7.31 -8.29 11.39
C LYS A 191 5.86 -8.36 10.93
N GLN A 192 5.65 -8.88 9.72
CA GLN A 192 4.33 -9.04 9.11
C GLN A 192 4.09 -10.51 8.81
N SER A 193 2.94 -11.03 9.20
CA SER A 193 2.56 -12.41 8.92
C SER A 193 1.14 -12.46 8.36
N GLY A 194 0.91 -13.35 7.40
CA GLY A 194 -0.40 -13.49 6.77
C GLY A 194 -0.48 -14.65 5.80
N SER A 195 -1.67 -14.83 5.24
CA SER A 195 -1.92 -15.76 4.14
C SER A 195 -2.19 -14.97 2.86
N TYR A 196 -1.55 -15.38 1.77
CA TYR A 196 -1.56 -14.66 0.50
C TYR A 196 -1.87 -15.62 -0.63
N THR A 197 -2.67 -15.18 -1.59
CA THR A 197 -2.91 -15.90 -2.84
C THR A 197 -2.07 -15.28 -3.93
N SER A 198 -1.37 -16.12 -4.68
CA SER A 198 -0.53 -15.68 -5.79
C SER A 198 -1.38 -15.41 -7.02
N GLU A 199 -1.21 -14.24 -7.61
CA GLU A 199 -1.87 -13.79 -8.82
C GLU A 199 -0.87 -13.52 -9.94
N LYS A 200 -1.33 -13.49 -11.18
CA LYS A 200 -0.48 -13.12 -12.31
C LYS A 200 -0.17 -11.63 -12.20
N ASP A 201 1.10 -11.29 -12.14
CA ASP A 201 1.52 -9.89 -12.20
C ASP A 201 1.23 -9.32 -13.60
N GLU A 202 0.40 -8.29 -13.69
CA GLU A 202 -0.02 -7.67 -14.96
C GLU A 202 1.15 -7.08 -15.76
N THR A 203 2.23 -6.70 -15.06
CA THR A 203 3.44 -6.09 -15.66
C THR A 203 4.54 -7.10 -15.92
N SER A 204 4.37 -8.34 -15.52
CA SER A 204 5.38 -9.39 -15.51
C SER A 204 4.79 -10.73 -15.97
N ALA A 205 5.62 -11.60 -16.54
CA ALA A 205 5.19 -12.89 -17.05
C ALA A 205 5.09 -13.99 -15.98
N TYR A 206 5.10 -13.64 -14.69
CA TYR A 206 5.15 -14.57 -13.57
C TYR A 206 3.99 -14.37 -12.58
N TYR A 207 3.80 -15.33 -11.70
CA TYR A 207 2.86 -15.24 -10.58
C TYR A 207 3.57 -14.77 -9.33
N ALA A 208 2.93 -13.87 -8.59
CA ALA A 208 3.49 -13.24 -7.41
C ALA A 208 2.41 -12.86 -6.38
N TYR A 209 2.83 -12.53 -5.19
CA TYR A 209 1.99 -11.90 -4.18
C TYR A 209 2.80 -10.85 -3.41
N VAL A 210 2.11 -9.87 -2.87
CA VAL A 210 2.73 -8.76 -2.14
C VAL A 210 2.44 -8.89 -0.66
N VAL A 211 3.48 -8.81 0.16
CA VAL A 211 3.38 -8.64 1.61
C VAL A 211 3.54 -7.16 1.90
N LEU A 212 2.43 -6.47 2.14
CA LEU A 212 2.43 -5.09 2.61
C LEU A 212 2.58 -5.06 4.13
N PHE A 213 3.35 -4.12 4.63
CA PHE A 213 3.50 -3.88 6.07
C PHE A 213 2.36 -3.00 6.57
N ASP A 214 1.83 -3.29 7.76
CA ASP A 214 0.78 -2.48 8.39
C ASP A 214 1.22 -1.03 8.58
N HIS A 215 2.53 -0.84 8.82
CA HIS A 215 3.17 0.47 8.88
C HIS A 215 4.45 0.47 8.04
N PRO A 216 4.66 1.50 7.19
CA PRO A 216 5.90 1.61 6.42
C PRO A 216 7.13 1.69 7.31
N VAL A 217 8.20 1.01 6.91
CA VAL A 217 9.48 1.01 7.63
C VAL A 217 10.36 2.15 7.11
N GLY A 218 10.75 3.06 7.97
CA GLY A 218 11.75 4.08 7.65
C GLY A 218 13.14 3.44 7.51
N LEU A 219 13.73 3.53 6.35
CA LEU A 219 15.09 3.09 6.07
C LEU A 219 15.99 4.31 5.92
N LEU A 220 17.09 4.33 6.69
CA LEU A 220 18.09 5.40 6.63
C LEU A 220 19.10 5.12 5.53
N GLU A 221 19.67 6.16 4.95
CA GLU A 221 20.70 6.05 3.93
C GLU A 221 21.95 5.31 4.46
N ASN A 222 22.52 4.49 3.60
CA ASN A 222 23.79 3.76 3.85
C ASN A 222 23.78 2.85 5.09
N LYS A 223 22.60 2.57 5.67
CA LYS A 223 22.44 1.60 6.75
C LYS A 223 22.07 0.23 6.17
N GLU A 224 22.68 -0.82 6.69
CA GLU A 224 22.41 -2.20 6.24
C GLU A 224 21.20 -2.78 6.96
N TYR A 225 20.33 -3.41 6.17
CA TYR A 225 19.12 -4.11 6.62
C TYR A 225 19.12 -5.55 6.13
N GLU A 226 18.54 -6.46 6.91
CA GLU A 226 18.22 -7.82 6.51
C GLU A 226 16.71 -7.96 6.33
N LEU A 227 16.28 -8.38 5.15
CA LEU A 227 14.95 -8.89 4.89
C LEU A 227 14.97 -10.41 4.98
N ALA A 228 14.06 -10.97 5.78
CA ALA A 228 13.90 -12.39 5.96
C ALA A 228 12.43 -12.79 5.78
N SER A 229 12.17 -13.90 5.05
CA SER A 229 10.83 -14.47 4.95
C SER A 229 10.84 -15.96 5.15
N LEU A 230 10.02 -16.42 6.09
CA LEU A 230 9.66 -17.83 6.25
C LEU A 230 8.36 -18.07 5.48
N ILE A 231 8.44 -18.90 4.45
CA ILE A 231 7.34 -19.13 3.51
C ILE A 231 6.89 -20.59 3.62
N LYS A 232 5.58 -20.80 3.68
CA LYS A 232 4.94 -22.11 3.60
C LYS A 232 3.94 -22.10 2.46
N GLY A 233 4.01 -23.06 1.57
CA GLY A 233 3.12 -23.15 0.41
C GLY A 233 3.70 -24.02 -0.70
N PRO A 234 3.06 -24.05 -1.87
CA PRO A 234 3.58 -24.76 -3.04
C PRO A 234 4.90 -24.14 -3.52
N SER A 235 5.68 -24.92 -4.28
CA SER A 235 6.87 -24.38 -4.94
C SER A 235 6.51 -23.23 -5.88
N SER A 236 7.35 -22.22 -5.95
CA SER A 236 7.17 -21.03 -6.77
C SER A 236 8.20 -20.92 -7.89
N CYS A 237 8.00 -19.98 -8.81
CA CYS A 237 9.10 -19.47 -9.62
C CYS A 237 10.10 -18.71 -8.74
N TYR A 238 11.23 -18.33 -9.32
CA TYR A 238 12.26 -17.54 -8.66
C TYR A 238 13.02 -16.68 -9.68
N GLY A 239 13.69 -15.65 -9.18
CA GLY A 239 14.49 -14.76 -10.01
C GLY A 239 15.92 -15.24 -10.18
N GLU A 240 16.49 -14.95 -11.35
CA GLU A 240 17.88 -15.15 -11.72
C GLU A 240 18.49 -13.86 -12.27
N GLU A 241 19.80 -13.83 -12.38
CA GLU A 241 20.56 -12.65 -12.79
C GLU A 241 20.23 -11.42 -11.92
N GLY A 242 20.30 -11.62 -10.60
CA GLY A 242 20.09 -10.54 -9.63
C GLY A 242 21.06 -9.39 -9.89
N GLN A 243 20.50 -8.19 -9.94
CA GLN A 243 21.25 -6.96 -10.13
C GLN A 243 21.64 -6.36 -8.78
N THR A 244 22.85 -5.83 -8.70
CA THR A 244 23.34 -5.05 -7.58
C THR A 244 24.51 -4.19 -8.07
N PRO A 245 24.42 -2.84 -8.02
CA PRO A 245 23.29 -2.04 -7.55
C PRO A 245 22.09 -2.02 -8.52
N VAL A 246 20.90 -1.63 -7.99
CA VAL A 246 19.70 -1.34 -8.78
C VAL A 246 19.30 0.10 -8.56
N GLU A 247 19.13 0.86 -9.64
CA GLU A 247 18.56 2.20 -9.60
C GLU A 247 17.04 2.14 -9.79
N ALA A 248 16.29 2.76 -8.89
CA ALA A 248 14.85 2.88 -8.96
C ALA A 248 14.41 4.26 -8.46
N ASP A 249 13.81 5.06 -9.33
CA ASP A 249 13.28 6.41 -9.02
C ASP A 249 14.26 7.31 -8.24
N GLY A 250 15.54 7.27 -8.63
CA GLY A 250 16.63 8.06 -8.04
C GLY A 250 17.13 7.53 -6.68
N VAL A 251 16.73 6.32 -6.30
CA VAL A 251 17.26 5.58 -5.16
C VAL A 251 18.07 4.39 -5.65
N GLN A 252 19.29 4.25 -5.15
CA GLN A 252 20.14 3.09 -5.43
C GLN A 252 20.00 2.09 -4.29
N PHE A 253 19.63 0.86 -4.65
CA PHE A 253 19.62 -0.31 -3.77
C PHE A 253 20.85 -1.16 -4.05
N VAL A 254 21.58 -1.52 -3.00
CA VAL A 254 22.69 -2.49 -3.10
C VAL A 254 22.32 -3.74 -2.33
N PHE A 255 22.27 -4.87 -3.01
CA PHE A 255 21.92 -6.16 -2.44
C PHE A 255 23.16 -7.03 -2.21
N ARG A 256 23.16 -7.78 -1.11
CA ARG A 256 24.20 -8.76 -0.76
C ARG A 256 23.58 -10.05 -0.22
N SER A 257 24.21 -11.16 -0.48
CA SER A 257 23.81 -12.44 0.09
C SER A 257 23.89 -12.41 1.61
N SER A 258 22.85 -12.87 2.31
CA SER A 258 22.91 -13.07 3.75
C SER A 258 23.61 -14.40 4.05
N PRO A 259 24.63 -14.43 4.93
CA PRO A 259 25.36 -15.66 5.27
C PRO A 259 24.47 -16.67 6.02
N VAL A 260 23.34 -16.23 6.55
CA VAL A 260 22.38 -17.06 7.27
C VAL A 260 21.10 -17.36 6.47
N SER A 261 21.10 -17.08 5.16
CA SER A 261 20.02 -17.50 4.26
C SER A 261 20.03 -19.03 4.15
N SER A 262 18.94 -19.67 4.59
CA SER A 262 18.88 -21.13 4.66
C SER A 262 18.04 -21.76 3.54
N ASN A 263 17.33 -20.95 2.75
CA ASN A 263 16.53 -21.41 1.59
C ASN A 263 17.16 -21.06 0.24
N GLY A 264 18.38 -20.52 0.21
CA GLY A 264 19.17 -20.33 -1.02
C GLY A 264 19.03 -18.97 -1.70
N THR A 265 18.18 -18.06 -1.21
CA THR A 265 18.14 -16.68 -1.74
C THR A 265 19.48 -15.98 -1.52
N SER A 266 19.95 -15.33 -2.58
CA SER A 266 21.22 -14.61 -2.66
C SER A 266 21.05 -13.31 -3.44
N ASP A 267 22.12 -12.51 -3.60
CA ASP A 267 22.15 -11.36 -4.49
C ASP A 267 21.96 -11.73 -5.97
N LYS A 268 22.22 -12.99 -6.36
CA LYS A 268 22.14 -13.48 -7.76
C LYS A 268 20.83 -14.15 -8.11
N ARG A 269 20.18 -14.84 -7.16
CA ARG A 269 18.95 -15.60 -7.42
C ARG A 269 18.06 -15.73 -6.19
N GLY A 270 16.80 -16.11 -6.39
CA GLY A 270 15.88 -16.52 -5.32
C GLY A 270 14.61 -15.67 -5.24
N GLN A 271 14.16 -15.42 -4.02
CA GLN A 271 12.95 -14.66 -3.70
C GLN A 271 13.17 -13.14 -3.68
N PHE A 272 12.10 -12.38 -3.40
CA PHE A 272 12.04 -10.92 -3.32
C PHE A 272 12.27 -10.22 -4.66
N PRO A 273 11.39 -10.46 -5.67
CA PRO A 273 11.53 -9.80 -6.98
C PRO A 273 11.46 -8.28 -6.89
N THR A 274 10.60 -7.74 -6.01
CA THR A 274 10.32 -6.30 -5.99
C THR A 274 10.22 -5.77 -4.56
N PHE A 275 10.87 -4.64 -4.31
CA PHE A 275 10.72 -3.83 -3.10
C PHE A 275 9.82 -2.63 -3.42
N LEU A 276 8.80 -2.39 -2.58
CA LEU A 276 7.81 -1.33 -2.75
C LEU A 276 8.11 -0.19 -1.78
N PHE A 277 8.46 0.99 -2.29
CA PHE A 277 8.91 2.09 -1.44
C PHE A 277 8.35 3.45 -1.87
N SER A 278 8.44 4.43 -0.98
CA SER A 278 8.25 5.86 -1.27
C SER A 278 9.44 6.67 -0.79
N LEU A 279 9.64 7.82 -1.39
CA LEU A 279 10.62 8.80 -0.91
C LEU A 279 10.12 9.42 0.41
N VAL A 280 11.06 9.87 1.25
CA VAL A 280 10.74 10.60 2.50
C VAL A 280 10.58 12.08 2.18
#